data_47aec01347326fea76d87d665175c772
#
_entry.id   47aec01347326fea76d87d665175c772
#
_cell.length_a   1.000
_cell.length_b   1.000
_cell.length_c   1.000
_cell.angle_alpha   90.00
_cell.angle_beta   90.00
_cell.angle_gamma   90.00
#
_symmetry.space_group_name_H-M   'P 1'
#
loop_
_entity.id
_entity.type
_entity.pdbx_description
1 polymer ?
#
loop_
_entity_poly.entity_id
_entity_poly.type
_entity_poly.pdbx_seq_one_letter_code
_entity_poly.pdbx_strand_id
1 'polypeptide(L)'
;MRPPAAACLLATLLASSCATATPRGTALSGTFNATGDPTATGVVPDGAVDLTGSTQVTVVVTDNAFTDRIILVSPGTEVAWVNEGRNDHNVRPSAEGPGPGWFAEVDAGTLADGGSGSVTFDGVGDFPYFCSFHGTARRGQRGSVIVVAN
;
A
#
# COMPACT_ATOMS: atom_id res chain seq x y z
N MET A 1 -64.25 -19.96 19.03
CA MET A 1 -63.57 -19.04 18.09
C MET A 1 -62.07 -19.21 18.28
N ARG A 2 -61.38 -19.81 17.34
CA ARG A 2 -59.91 -19.99 17.33
C ARG A 2 -59.29 -18.87 16.49
N PRO A 3 -58.20 -18.22 16.93
CA PRO A 3 -57.46 -17.32 16.06
C PRO A 3 -56.51 -18.10 15.13
N PRO A 4 -56.19 -17.57 13.93
CA PRO A 4 -55.35 -18.24 12.96
C PRO A 4 -53.86 -18.13 13.31
N ALA A 5 -53.12 -19.19 12.98
CA ALA A 5 -51.70 -19.33 13.14
C ALA A 5 -50.95 -18.35 12.20
N ALA A 6 -50.03 -17.55 12.76
CA ALA A 6 -49.11 -16.75 12.02
C ALA A 6 -47.94 -17.64 11.51
N ALA A 7 -47.79 -17.72 10.21
CA ALA A 7 -46.68 -18.40 9.58
C ALA A 7 -45.39 -17.53 9.72
N CYS A 8 -44.43 -18.06 10.42
CA CYS A 8 -43.11 -17.47 10.57
C CYS A 8 -42.28 -17.82 9.32
N LEU A 9 -42.07 -16.83 8.41
CA LEU A 9 -41.11 -16.96 7.30
C LEU A 9 -39.71 -16.86 7.87
N LEU A 10 -38.99 -17.97 7.89
CA LEU A 10 -37.53 -17.97 8.11
C LEU A 10 -36.86 -17.41 6.82
N ALA A 11 -36.36 -16.18 6.90
CA ALA A 11 -35.46 -15.65 5.92
C ALA A 11 -34.05 -16.17 6.23
N THR A 12 -33.56 -17.14 5.44
CA THR A 12 -32.17 -17.57 5.47
C THR A 12 -31.30 -16.50 4.82
N LEU A 13 -30.59 -15.72 5.64
CA LEU A 13 -29.50 -14.86 5.15
C LEU A 13 -28.32 -15.78 4.79
N LEU A 14 -28.09 -15.94 3.51
CA LEU A 14 -26.83 -16.45 2.98
C LEU A 14 -25.77 -15.35 3.15
N ALA A 15 -24.95 -15.45 4.20
CA ALA A 15 -23.75 -14.65 4.34
C ALA A 15 -22.74 -15.12 3.27
N SER A 16 -22.64 -14.36 2.18
CA SER A 16 -21.60 -14.53 1.18
C SER A 16 -20.30 -14.04 1.79
N SER A 17 -19.50 -14.96 2.32
CA SER A 17 -18.15 -14.71 2.82
C SER A 17 -17.26 -14.47 1.60
N CYS A 18 -17.10 -13.22 1.17
CA CYS A 18 -16.03 -12.83 0.26
C CYS A 18 -14.70 -12.95 1.03
N ALA A 19 -14.08 -14.11 0.95
CA ALA A 19 -12.68 -14.24 1.32
C ALA A 19 -11.86 -13.50 0.26
N THR A 20 -11.45 -12.26 0.54
CA THR A 20 -10.43 -11.57 -0.23
C THR A 20 -9.12 -12.29 0.01
N ALA A 21 -8.77 -13.22 -0.89
CA ALA A 21 -7.44 -13.80 -0.93
C ALA A 21 -6.47 -12.66 -1.28
N THR A 22 -5.67 -12.24 -0.32
CA THR A 22 -4.54 -11.35 -0.56
C THR A 22 -3.57 -12.10 -1.48
N PRO A 23 -3.31 -11.64 -2.71
CA PRO A 23 -2.33 -12.30 -3.56
C PRO A 23 -0.98 -12.19 -2.87
N ARG A 24 -0.36 -13.33 -2.57
CA ARG A 24 1.05 -13.36 -2.19
C ARG A 24 1.85 -12.92 -3.40
N GLY A 25 2.40 -11.71 -3.34
CA GLY A 25 3.28 -11.20 -4.37
C GLY A 25 4.47 -12.14 -4.58
N THR A 26 4.81 -12.37 -5.83
CA THR A 26 5.99 -13.15 -6.21
C THR A 26 7.18 -12.20 -6.23
N ALA A 27 8.25 -12.53 -5.53
CA ALA A 27 9.50 -11.77 -5.61
C ALA A 27 10.06 -11.87 -7.04
N LEU A 28 10.17 -10.73 -7.71
CA LEU A 28 10.74 -10.64 -9.05
C LEU A 28 12.17 -10.12 -8.98
N SER A 29 13.06 -10.75 -9.74
CA SER A 29 14.42 -10.27 -9.99
C SER A 29 14.49 -9.77 -11.43
N GLY A 30 14.52 -8.47 -11.63
CA GLY A 30 14.59 -7.82 -12.94
C GLY A 30 15.13 -6.39 -12.84
N THR A 31 15.36 -5.72 -13.97
CA THR A 31 16.04 -4.41 -14.01
C THR A 31 15.16 -3.31 -14.60
N PHE A 32 14.85 -2.23 -13.88
CA PHE A 32 14.15 -1.03 -14.36
C PHE A 32 15.07 0.20 -14.41
N ASN A 33 14.86 1.09 -15.34
CA ASN A 33 15.62 2.33 -15.45
C ASN A 33 14.75 3.55 -15.11
N ALA A 34 15.18 4.35 -14.15
CA ALA A 34 14.43 5.46 -13.54
C ALA A 34 14.30 6.73 -14.43
N THR A 35 14.47 6.65 -15.75
CA THR A 35 14.50 7.82 -16.67
C THR A 35 13.21 8.07 -17.44
N GLY A 36 12.07 7.50 -17.05
CA GLY A 36 10.76 7.82 -17.67
C GLY A 36 10.60 7.34 -19.13
N ASP A 37 11.48 6.49 -19.62
CA ASP A 37 11.36 5.83 -20.91
C ASP A 37 10.46 4.59 -20.76
N PRO A 38 9.31 4.49 -21.43
CA PRO A 38 8.40 3.34 -21.35
C PRO A 38 9.01 2.04 -21.89
N THR A 39 10.21 2.10 -22.49
CA THR A 39 10.99 0.93 -22.95
C THR A 39 12.13 0.56 -21.99
N ALA A 40 12.32 1.32 -20.91
CA ALA A 40 13.43 1.10 -20.00
C ALA A 40 13.18 -0.12 -19.10
N THR A 41 13.96 -1.16 -19.32
CA THR A 41 14.05 -2.32 -18.43
C THR A 41 14.75 -1.92 -17.13
N GLY A 42 13.99 -1.52 -16.12
CA GLY A 42 14.54 -1.11 -14.82
C GLY A 42 14.98 -2.32 -13.96
N VAL A 43 15.94 -2.13 -13.06
CA VAL A 43 16.31 -3.16 -12.08
C VAL A 43 15.26 -3.19 -10.97
N VAL A 44 14.49 -4.28 -10.88
CA VAL A 44 13.64 -4.51 -9.72
C VAL A 44 14.55 -4.70 -8.51
N PRO A 45 14.44 -3.85 -7.48
CA PRO A 45 15.25 -4.02 -6.29
C PRO A 45 15.01 -5.41 -5.66
N ASP A 46 16.08 -5.98 -5.15
CA ASP A 46 15.99 -7.26 -4.45
C ASP A 46 15.01 -7.16 -3.26
N GLY A 47 14.09 -8.13 -3.18
CA GLY A 47 13.03 -8.14 -2.17
C GLY A 47 11.82 -7.25 -2.49
N ALA A 48 11.69 -6.73 -3.71
CA ALA A 48 10.47 -6.05 -4.15
C ALA A 48 9.33 -7.07 -4.35
N VAL A 49 8.13 -6.67 -3.95
CA VAL A 49 6.91 -7.47 -4.13
C VAL A 49 6.12 -6.92 -5.31
N ASP A 50 5.81 -7.77 -6.28
CA ASP A 50 5.00 -7.41 -7.44
C ASP A 50 3.51 -7.46 -7.09
N LEU A 51 2.88 -6.29 -7.10
CA LEU A 51 1.44 -6.07 -6.87
C LEU A 51 0.79 -5.37 -8.07
N THR A 52 1.44 -5.42 -9.25
CA THR A 52 0.89 -4.86 -10.47
C THR A 52 -0.48 -5.47 -10.80
N GLY A 53 -1.37 -4.68 -11.39
CA GLY A 53 -2.76 -5.08 -11.67
C GLY A 53 -3.70 -4.97 -10.47
N SER A 54 -3.20 -4.69 -9.26
CA SER A 54 -4.05 -4.37 -8.12
C SER A 54 -4.51 -2.91 -8.19
N THR A 55 -5.78 -2.65 -7.87
CA THR A 55 -6.31 -1.27 -7.76
C THR A 55 -6.06 -0.65 -6.40
N GLN A 56 -5.88 -1.50 -5.38
CA GLN A 56 -5.57 -1.09 -4.02
C GLN A 56 -4.60 -2.11 -3.39
N VAL A 57 -3.62 -1.62 -2.64
CA VAL A 57 -2.67 -2.42 -1.87
C VAL A 57 -2.50 -1.85 -0.47
N THR A 58 -2.15 -2.71 0.49
CA THR A 58 -1.92 -2.30 1.88
C THR A 58 -0.49 -2.60 2.29
N VAL A 59 0.18 -1.59 2.86
CA VAL A 59 1.47 -1.71 3.54
C VAL A 59 1.22 -1.61 5.04
N VAL A 60 1.55 -2.66 5.77
CA VAL A 60 1.47 -2.63 7.23
C VAL A 60 2.67 -1.88 7.80
N VAL A 61 2.39 -0.96 8.72
CA VAL A 61 3.37 -0.19 9.48
C VAL A 61 3.50 -0.82 10.86
N THR A 62 4.69 -1.22 11.24
CA THR A 62 5.02 -1.70 12.58
C THR A 62 5.99 -0.73 13.25
N ASP A 63 6.32 -0.93 14.53
CA ASP A 63 7.12 0.01 15.31
C ASP A 63 8.48 0.39 14.68
N ASN A 64 9.05 -0.45 13.82
CA ASN A 64 10.36 -0.18 13.21
C ASN A 64 10.45 -0.53 11.71
N ALA A 65 9.36 -0.92 11.08
CA ALA A 65 9.37 -1.37 9.68
C ALA A 65 8.08 -1.06 8.94
N PHE A 66 8.19 -0.93 7.63
CA PHE A 66 7.09 -1.12 6.69
C PHE A 66 7.17 -2.55 6.17
N THR A 67 6.08 -3.31 6.26
CA THR A 67 6.00 -4.65 5.65
C THR A 67 5.92 -4.46 4.14
N ASP A 68 6.55 -5.37 3.37
CA ASP A 68 6.65 -5.24 1.91
C ASP A 68 7.16 -3.84 1.52
N ARG A 69 8.28 -3.48 2.15
CA ARG A 69 8.85 -2.14 2.09
C ARG A 69 9.13 -1.60 0.68
N ILE A 70 9.25 -2.49 -0.31
CA ILE A 70 9.38 -2.13 -1.72
C ILE A 70 8.30 -2.88 -2.48
N ILE A 71 7.40 -2.15 -3.12
CA ILE A 71 6.29 -2.70 -3.89
C ILE A 71 6.31 -2.16 -5.31
N LEU A 72 5.96 -3.03 -6.28
CA LEU A 72 5.68 -2.63 -7.65
C LEU A 72 4.18 -2.57 -7.83
N VAL A 73 3.69 -1.48 -8.41
CA VAL A 73 2.25 -1.27 -8.65
C VAL A 73 2.02 -0.71 -10.05
N SER A 74 0.79 -0.78 -10.54
CA SER A 74 0.37 -0.13 -11.78
C SER A 74 -0.03 1.33 -11.55
N PRO A 75 0.01 2.21 -12.57
CA PRO A 75 -0.55 3.54 -12.48
C PRO A 75 -2.02 3.51 -12.03
N GLY A 76 -2.41 4.43 -11.15
CA GLY A 76 -3.75 4.50 -10.56
C GLY A 76 -3.98 3.61 -9.36
N THR A 77 -2.96 2.86 -8.91
CA THR A 77 -3.07 2.05 -7.67
C THR A 77 -3.12 2.95 -6.44
N GLU A 78 -4.10 2.73 -5.58
CA GLU A 78 -4.15 3.30 -4.23
C GLU A 78 -3.29 2.46 -3.28
N VAL A 79 -2.30 3.09 -2.64
CA VAL A 79 -1.49 2.46 -1.60
C VAL A 79 -1.95 2.99 -0.26
N ALA A 80 -2.42 2.09 0.61
CA ALA A 80 -2.82 2.39 1.97
C ALA A 80 -1.74 1.91 2.95
N TRP A 81 -1.36 2.76 3.91
CA TRP A 81 -0.56 2.39 5.06
C TRP A 81 -1.46 2.24 6.28
N VAL A 82 -1.32 1.12 7.00
CA VAL A 82 -2.10 0.81 8.20
C VAL A 82 -1.14 0.60 9.37
N ASN A 83 -1.29 1.40 10.41
CA ASN A 83 -0.45 1.28 11.60
C ASN A 83 -0.97 0.15 12.51
N GLU A 84 -0.25 -0.96 12.54
CA GLU A 84 -0.45 -2.08 13.46
C GLU A 84 0.60 -2.09 14.59
N GLY A 85 1.48 -1.08 14.63
CA GLY A 85 2.41 -0.84 15.72
C GLY A 85 1.75 -0.10 16.87
N ARG A 86 2.55 0.30 17.87
CA ARG A 86 2.11 1.03 19.07
C ARG A 86 2.54 2.49 19.07
N ASN A 87 3.47 2.83 18.18
CA ASN A 87 4.01 4.18 18.06
C ASN A 87 3.30 4.94 16.95
N ASP A 88 3.33 6.26 17.02
CA ASP A 88 2.92 7.10 15.92
C ASP A 88 3.93 7.00 14.77
N HIS A 89 3.42 6.96 13.55
CA HIS A 89 4.21 6.89 12.34
C HIS A 89 3.80 7.98 11.35
N ASN A 90 4.62 8.20 10.34
CA ASN A 90 4.25 8.93 9.14
C ASN A 90 4.87 8.27 7.90
N VAL A 91 4.35 8.62 6.73
CA VAL A 91 4.92 8.23 5.43
C VAL A 91 5.30 9.51 4.72
N ARG A 92 6.59 9.83 4.82
CA ARG A 92 7.15 11.05 4.27
C ARG A 92 7.92 10.75 2.99
N PRO A 93 7.62 11.44 1.86
CA PRO A 93 8.41 11.27 0.64
C PRO A 93 9.87 11.65 0.89
N SER A 94 10.79 10.90 0.27
CA SER A 94 12.23 11.21 0.34
C SER A 94 12.62 12.37 -0.60
N ALA A 95 11.77 12.66 -1.61
CA ALA A 95 11.92 13.82 -2.48
C ALA A 95 11.46 15.11 -1.79
N GLU A 96 12.17 16.21 -2.01
CA GLU A 96 11.82 17.51 -1.47
C GLU A 96 10.93 18.28 -2.45
N GLY A 97 9.65 18.50 -2.07
CA GLY A 97 8.68 19.28 -2.82
C GLY A 97 8.14 18.60 -4.09
N PRO A 98 7.21 19.26 -4.80
CA PRO A 98 6.55 18.69 -5.97
C PRO A 98 7.55 18.40 -7.09
N GLY A 99 7.58 17.15 -7.55
CA GLY A 99 8.48 16.68 -8.61
C GLY A 99 8.58 15.16 -8.65
N PRO A 100 9.51 14.63 -9.44
CA PRO A 100 9.70 13.18 -9.51
C PRO A 100 9.94 12.55 -8.13
N GLY A 101 9.20 11.48 -7.81
CA GLY A 101 9.32 10.76 -6.54
C GLY A 101 8.63 11.45 -5.35
N TRP A 102 7.93 12.57 -5.57
CA TRP A 102 7.17 13.24 -4.53
C TRP A 102 5.71 12.80 -4.51
N PHE A 103 5.13 12.77 -3.30
CA PHE A 103 3.69 12.60 -3.06
C PHE A 103 3.30 13.28 -1.75
N ALA A 104 2.00 13.42 -1.48
CA ALA A 104 1.52 14.03 -0.24
C ALA A 104 1.86 13.13 0.95
N GLU A 105 2.47 13.71 1.99
CA GLU A 105 2.80 12.99 3.24
C GLU A 105 1.52 12.46 3.90
N VAL A 106 1.55 11.21 4.36
CA VAL A 106 0.58 10.69 5.33
C VAL A 106 1.13 11.02 6.72
N ASP A 107 0.51 11.98 7.38
CA ASP A 107 1.01 12.56 8.62
C ASP A 107 0.82 11.65 9.85
N ALA A 108 1.49 12.00 10.94
CA ALA A 108 1.48 11.22 12.17
C ALA A 108 0.11 11.21 12.87
N GLY A 109 -0.74 12.22 12.68
CA GLY A 109 -2.10 12.22 13.22
C GLY A 109 -2.97 11.19 12.52
N THR A 110 -2.75 11.01 11.21
CA THR A 110 -3.44 10.01 10.38
C THR A 110 -2.93 8.59 10.68
N LEU A 111 -1.62 8.41 10.93
CA LEU A 111 -0.98 7.13 11.25
C LEU A 111 -0.63 6.98 12.75
N ALA A 112 -1.45 7.54 13.64
CA ALA A 112 -1.43 7.20 15.06
C ALA A 112 -1.78 5.71 15.27
N ASP A 113 -1.69 5.22 16.51
CA ASP A 113 -2.02 3.83 16.88
C ASP A 113 -3.36 3.39 16.25
N GLY A 114 -3.32 2.35 15.44
CA GLY A 114 -4.47 1.82 14.70
C GLY A 114 -4.95 2.69 13.51
N GLY A 115 -4.29 3.81 13.24
CA GLY A 115 -4.64 4.72 12.14
C GLY A 115 -4.24 4.20 10.76
N SER A 116 -4.83 4.79 9.73
CA SER A 116 -4.52 4.46 8.34
C SER A 116 -4.65 5.68 7.42
N GLY A 117 -3.85 5.72 6.36
CA GLY A 117 -3.94 6.73 5.33
C GLY A 117 -3.46 6.20 3.99
N SER A 118 -3.93 6.78 2.89
CA SER A 118 -3.63 6.30 1.55
C SER A 118 -3.22 7.41 0.60
N VAL A 119 -2.53 7.02 -0.47
CA VAL A 119 -2.16 7.86 -1.61
C VAL A 119 -2.36 7.07 -2.90
N THR A 120 -2.94 7.71 -3.92
CA THR A 120 -3.02 7.13 -5.27
C THR A 120 -1.79 7.54 -6.09
N PHE A 121 -1.17 6.57 -6.74
CA PHE A 121 0.03 6.76 -7.56
C PHE A 121 -0.30 6.64 -9.04
N ASP A 122 -0.49 7.76 -9.72
CA ASP A 122 -0.84 7.80 -11.15
C ASP A 122 0.36 7.82 -12.09
N GLY A 123 1.48 8.38 -11.64
CA GLY A 123 2.68 8.56 -12.46
C GLY A 123 3.66 7.40 -12.35
N VAL A 124 4.20 6.94 -13.49
CA VAL A 124 5.31 5.98 -13.52
C VAL A 124 6.55 6.59 -12.86
N GLY A 125 7.21 5.83 -11.99
CA GLY A 125 8.40 6.30 -11.28
C GLY A 125 8.69 5.54 -9.99
N ASP A 126 9.75 5.96 -9.32
CA ASP A 126 10.13 5.50 -7.98
C ASP A 126 9.76 6.57 -6.94
N PHE A 127 9.02 6.18 -5.94
CA PHE A 127 8.50 7.03 -4.87
C PHE A 127 9.02 6.53 -3.51
N PRO A 128 10.30 6.79 -3.20
CA PRO A 128 10.89 6.39 -1.94
C PRO A 128 10.35 7.22 -0.78
N TYR A 129 10.14 6.56 0.36
CA TYR A 129 9.60 7.18 1.56
C TYR A 129 10.26 6.66 2.85
N PHE A 130 10.02 7.35 3.94
CA PHE A 130 10.51 6.96 5.28
C PHE A 130 9.57 7.47 6.38
N CYS A 131 9.66 6.87 7.56
CA CYS A 131 9.07 7.42 8.78
C CYS A 131 10.09 8.32 9.46
N SER A 132 9.77 9.61 9.66
CA SER A 132 10.71 10.56 10.25
C SER A 132 10.98 10.36 11.75
N PHE A 133 10.14 9.59 12.44
CA PHE A 133 10.35 9.22 13.85
C PHE A 133 11.38 8.09 14.01
N HIS A 134 11.43 7.17 13.04
CA HIS A 134 12.21 5.93 13.16
C HIS A 134 13.25 5.77 12.04
N GLY A 135 13.48 6.84 11.26
CA GLY A 135 14.42 6.77 10.15
C GLY A 135 14.66 8.09 9.45
N THR A 136 15.35 7.98 8.33
CA THR A 136 15.65 9.06 7.39
C THR A 136 15.55 8.49 5.98
N ALA A 137 15.59 9.32 4.94
CA ALA A 137 15.63 8.87 3.55
C ALA A 137 16.75 7.84 3.24
N ARG A 138 17.77 7.73 4.09
CA ARG A 138 18.94 6.86 3.84
C ARG A 138 19.03 5.65 4.76
N ARG A 139 18.37 5.63 5.91
CA ARG A 139 18.48 4.54 6.91
C ARG A 139 17.25 4.49 7.82
N GLY A 140 17.07 3.33 8.49
CA GLY A 140 15.96 3.09 9.42
C GLY A 140 14.68 2.64 8.69
N GLN A 141 13.53 3.04 9.22
CA GLN A 141 12.21 2.70 8.70
C GLN A 141 11.94 3.44 7.38
N ARG A 142 12.01 2.73 6.27
CA ARG A 142 11.86 3.27 4.92
C ARG A 142 11.31 2.24 3.94
N GLY A 143 10.71 2.72 2.86
CA GLY A 143 10.18 1.91 1.78
C GLY A 143 10.22 2.64 0.43
N SER A 144 9.66 2.02 -0.59
CA SER A 144 9.42 2.63 -1.89
C SER A 144 8.20 2.03 -2.57
N VAL A 145 7.42 2.90 -3.21
CA VAL A 145 6.41 2.51 -4.20
C VAL A 145 7.02 2.73 -5.57
N ILE A 146 7.14 1.66 -6.36
CA ILE A 146 7.63 1.71 -7.74
C ILE A 146 6.44 1.52 -8.66
N VAL A 147 6.09 2.56 -9.39
CA VAL A 147 5.00 2.52 -10.38
C VAL A 147 5.58 2.16 -11.72
N VAL A 148 5.16 1.04 -12.28
CA VAL A 148 5.63 0.53 -13.57
C VAL A 148 4.50 0.60 -14.61
N ALA A 149 4.85 0.99 -15.84
CA ALA A 149 3.90 0.91 -16.95
C ALA A 149 3.55 -0.56 -17.24
N ASN A 150 2.27 -0.81 -17.51
CA ASN A 150 1.76 -2.13 -17.95
C ASN A 150 2.09 -2.36 -19.42
#